data_a6d4e851de48ae93c652830fdc6bbc1a
#
_entry.id   a6d4e851de48ae93c652830fdc6bbc1a
#
_cell.length_a   1.000
_cell.length_b   1.000
_cell.length_c   1.000
_cell.angle_alpha   90.00
_cell.angle_beta   90.00
_cell.angle_gamma   90.00
#
_symmetry.space_group_name_H-M   'P 1'
#
loop_
_entity.id
_entity.type
_entity.pdbx_description
1 polymer ?
#
loop_
_entity_poly.entity_id
_entity_poly.type
_entity_poly.pdbx_seq_one_letter_code
_entity_poly.pdbx_strand_id
1 'polypeptide(L)'
;VTNGMALTPERFGRLLDAGLKSVSVSLDGFEREHNYIRGNPRSYDRALEAVRMIVREPSLSYDVVTCVTGAMVPQLEAFRDMLLSEGVRHWRLFSIFPMGRAKNDPTLRMTDAQFREMLEFIRRTRQEGRIEVSYACEGFLGGYEAEVRDHFYQCAAGVSVASIRV
;
A
#
# COMPACT_ATOMS: atom_id res chain seq x y z
N VAL A 1 0.73 -0.02 -10.80
CA VAL A 1 1.30 -0.48 -9.53
C VAL A 1 2.68 -1.07 -9.80
N THR A 2 3.67 -0.75 -8.96
CA THR A 2 5.04 -1.27 -9.08
C THR A 2 5.58 -1.71 -7.72
N ASN A 3 6.52 -2.66 -7.74
CA ASN A 3 7.32 -3.04 -6.57
C ASN A 3 8.63 -2.23 -6.46
N GLY A 4 8.86 -1.26 -7.34
CA GLY A 4 10.06 -0.42 -7.36
C GLY A 4 11.33 -1.06 -7.93
N MET A 5 11.41 -2.38 -8.03
CA MET A 5 12.64 -3.11 -8.38
C MET A 5 13.31 -2.65 -9.68
N ALA A 6 12.51 -2.29 -10.66
CA ALA A 6 12.99 -1.87 -11.98
C ALA A 6 12.82 -0.36 -12.23
N LEU A 7 12.33 0.41 -11.25
CA LEU A 7 12.09 1.84 -11.39
C LEU A 7 13.38 2.61 -11.06
N THR A 8 14.22 2.81 -12.08
CA THR A 8 15.38 3.70 -11.99
C THR A 8 14.99 5.14 -12.31
N PRO A 9 15.76 6.15 -11.87
CA PRO A 9 15.50 7.55 -12.24
C PRO A 9 15.33 7.77 -13.74
N GLU A 10 16.17 7.14 -14.57
CA GLU A 10 16.08 7.19 -16.02
C GLU A 10 14.75 6.61 -16.55
N ARG A 11 14.36 5.43 -16.07
CA ARG A 11 13.08 4.81 -16.46
C ARG A 11 11.89 5.63 -15.99
N PHE A 12 11.99 6.20 -14.80
CA PHE A 12 10.93 7.06 -14.26
C PHE A 12 10.76 8.31 -15.14
N GLY A 13 11.85 8.99 -15.51
CA GLY A 13 11.81 10.12 -16.46
C GLY A 13 11.15 9.75 -17.77
N ARG A 14 11.55 8.63 -18.38
CA ARG A 14 10.92 8.14 -19.63
C ARG A 14 9.43 7.85 -19.49
N LEU A 15 8.99 7.37 -18.33
CA LEU A 15 7.56 7.15 -18.08
C LEU A 15 6.79 8.48 -17.97
N LEU A 16 7.40 9.49 -17.34
CA LEU A 16 6.81 10.84 -17.26
C LEU A 16 6.71 11.45 -18.66
N ASP A 17 7.76 11.36 -19.46
CA ASP A 17 7.77 11.83 -20.85
C ASP A 17 6.71 11.12 -21.71
N ALA A 18 6.46 9.85 -21.43
CA ALA A 18 5.40 9.06 -22.07
C ALA A 18 3.99 9.37 -21.52
N GLY A 19 3.86 10.31 -20.58
CA GLY A 19 2.57 10.78 -20.06
C GLY A 19 2.04 10.01 -18.86
N LEU A 20 2.89 9.37 -18.06
CA LEU A 20 2.47 8.75 -16.79
C LEU A 20 1.76 9.77 -15.90
N LYS A 21 0.54 9.46 -15.45
CA LYS A 21 -0.30 10.34 -14.61
C LYS A 21 -0.50 9.80 -13.20
N SER A 22 -0.37 8.50 -13.00
CA SER A 22 -0.60 7.88 -11.71
C SER A 22 0.30 6.66 -11.49
N VAL A 23 0.76 6.49 -10.25
CA VAL A 23 1.57 5.33 -9.86
C VAL A 23 1.31 4.93 -8.42
N SER A 24 1.20 3.63 -8.19
CA SER A 24 1.18 3.06 -6.83
C SER A 24 2.49 2.29 -6.60
N VAL A 25 3.15 2.54 -5.48
CA VAL A 25 4.35 1.79 -5.07
C VAL A 25 4.00 0.88 -3.90
N SER A 26 4.34 -0.39 -4.02
CA SER A 26 4.14 -1.37 -2.94
C SER A 26 5.27 -1.29 -1.92
N LEU A 27 4.91 -1.03 -0.66
CA LEU A 27 5.83 -1.05 0.49
C LEU A 27 5.10 -1.68 1.69
N ASP A 28 5.41 -2.96 2.01
CA ASP A 28 4.58 -3.80 2.87
C ASP A 28 5.05 -3.82 4.34
N GLY A 29 5.77 -2.83 4.78
CA GLY A 29 6.31 -2.72 6.12
C GLY A 29 7.77 -2.30 6.12
N PHE A 30 8.41 -2.43 7.27
CA PHE A 30 9.85 -2.21 7.40
C PHE A 30 10.66 -3.28 6.65
N GLU A 31 11.96 -3.12 6.56
CA GLU A 31 12.87 -3.92 5.72
C GLU A 31 12.65 -5.43 5.87
N ARG A 32 12.62 -5.91 7.11
CA ARG A 32 12.50 -7.35 7.39
C ARG A 32 11.18 -7.91 6.85
N GLU A 33 10.07 -7.28 7.19
CA GLU A 33 8.72 -7.70 6.80
C GLU A 33 8.53 -7.59 5.29
N HIS A 34 8.92 -6.45 4.71
CA HIS A 34 8.81 -6.23 3.28
C HIS A 34 9.63 -7.24 2.48
N ASN A 35 10.90 -7.41 2.83
CA ASN A 35 11.79 -8.34 2.13
C ASN A 35 11.32 -9.80 2.26
N TYR A 36 10.75 -10.18 3.41
CA TYR A 36 10.13 -11.49 3.60
C TYR A 36 8.93 -11.70 2.67
N ILE A 37 7.97 -10.78 2.66
CA ILE A 37 6.77 -10.86 1.81
C ILE A 37 7.16 -10.93 0.33
N ARG A 38 8.14 -10.13 -0.09
CA ARG A 38 8.58 -10.06 -1.49
C ARG A 38 9.56 -11.18 -1.88
N GLY A 39 10.16 -11.87 -0.92
CA GLY A 39 11.14 -12.92 -1.15
C GLY A 39 12.44 -12.40 -1.79
N ASN A 40 12.81 -11.15 -1.49
CA ASN A 40 13.99 -10.52 -2.06
C ASN A 40 14.61 -9.53 -1.07
N PRO A 41 15.90 -9.73 -0.66
CA PRO A 41 16.55 -8.90 0.36
C PRO A 41 16.80 -7.44 -0.08
N ARG A 42 16.67 -7.12 -1.36
CA ARG A 42 16.85 -5.76 -1.89
C ARG A 42 15.53 -5.05 -2.18
N SER A 43 14.41 -5.69 -1.87
CA SER A 43 13.09 -5.19 -2.27
C SER A 43 12.73 -3.91 -1.53
N TYR A 44 13.04 -3.84 -0.24
CA TYR A 44 12.74 -2.67 0.60
C TYR A 44 13.46 -1.41 0.11
N ASP A 45 14.76 -1.48 -0.08
CA ASP A 45 15.56 -0.33 -0.53
C ASP A 45 15.04 0.20 -1.87
N ARG A 46 14.76 -0.70 -2.82
CA ARG A 46 14.24 -0.34 -4.14
C ARG A 46 12.85 0.27 -4.09
N ALA A 47 11.98 -0.27 -3.24
CA ALA A 47 10.65 0.28 -3.05
C ALA A 47 10.71 1.67 -2.39
N LEU A 48 11.59 1.85 -1.39
CA LEU A 48 11.76 3.13 -0.72
C LEU A 48 12.38 4.20 -1.65
N GLU A 49 13.37 3.82 -2.47
CA GLU A 49 13.88 4.70 -3.54
C GLU A 49 12.76 5.13 -4.50
N ALA A 50 11.89 4.19 -4.91
CA ALA A 50 10.76 4.48 -5.76
C ALA A 50 9.76 5.44 -5.08
N VAL A 51 9.46 5.24 -3.79
CA VAL A 51 8.61 6.15 -3.01
C VAL A 51 9.20 7.56 -3.01
N ARG A 52 10.50 7.72 -2.73
CA ARG A 52 11.19 9.02 -2.75
C ARG A 52 11.14 9.72 -4.11
N MET A 53 11.16 8.96 -5.20
CA MET A 53 11.03 9.54 -6.55
C MET A 53 9.61 10.06 -6.81
N ILE A 54 8.58 9.26 -6.51
CA ILE A 54 7.19 9.64 -6.81
C ILE A 54 6.69 10.81 -5.94
N VAL A 55 7.11 10.87 -4.67
CA VAL A 55 6.74 11.95 -3.75
C VAL A 55 7.25 13.32 -4.22
N ARG A 56 8.39 13.34 -4.93
CA ARG A 56 9.02 14.57 -5.43
C ARG A 56 8.44 15.05 -6.77
N GLU A 57 7.56 14.28 -7.39
CA GLU A 57 6.99 14.60 -8.70
C GLU A 57 5.57 15.20 -8.55
N PRO A 58 5.42 16.53 -8.62
CA PRO A 58 4.15 17.21 -8.32
C PRO A 58 3.08 16.99 -9.40
N SER A 59 3.47 16.57 -10.59
CA SER A 59 2.53 16.31 -11.69
C SER A 59 1.86 14.94 -11.59
N LEU A 60 2.29 14.11 -10.63
CA LEU A 60 1.91 12.70 -10.52
C LEU A 60 0.94 12.47 -9.36
N SER A 61 -0.20 11.86 -9.65
CA SER A 61 -1.02 11.25 -8.61
C SER A 61 -0.35 9.95 -8.14
N TYR A 62 -0.16 9.79 -6.84
CA TYR A 62 0.50 8.60 -6.32
C TYR A 62 -0.14 8.10 -5.02
N ASP A 63 0.11 6.85 -4.71
CA ASP A 63 -0.10 6.28 -3.39
C ASP A 63 0.97 5.23 -3.06
N VAL A 64 1.18 5.04 -1.77
CA VAL A 64 1.88 3.87 -1.24
C VAL A 64 0.86 2.81 -0.88
N VAL A 65 1.11 1.57 -1.28
CA VAL A 65 0.24 0.42 -1.03
C VAL A 65 0.92 -0.56 -0.10
N THR A 66 0.26 -0.93 0.98
CA THR A 66 0.79 -1.87 1.98
C THR A 66 -0.15 -3.06 2.16
N CYS A 67 0.37 -4.26 1.92
CA CYS A 67 -0.28 -5.50 2.32
C CYS A 67 0.04 -5.81 3.78
N VAL A 68 -0.93 -5.62 4.66
CA VAL A 68 -0.75 -5.73 6.11
C VAL A 68 -0.80 -7.19 6.55
N THR A 69 0.21 -7.63 7.30
CA THR A 69 0.25 -8.91 8.00
C THR A 69 -0.08 -8.73 9.47
N GLY A 70 -0.37 -9.83 10.17
CA GLY A 70 -0.56 -9.78 11.63
C GLY A 70 0.66 -9.23 12.38
N ALA A 71 1.87 -9.49 11.89
CA ALA A 71 3.10 -8.95 12.48
C ALA A 71 3.26 -7.43 12.25
N MET A 72 2.62 -6.90 11.20
CA MET A 72 2.69 -5.48 10.86
C MET A 72 1.72 -4.62 11.67
N VAL A 73 0.59 -5.18 12.15
CA VAL A 73 -0.45 -4.43 12.87
C VAL A 73 0.12 -3.60 14.04
N PRO A 74 0.94 -4.14 14.97
CA PRO A 74 1.49 -3.35 16.06
C PRO A 74 2.53 -2.31 15.63
N GLN A 75 2.94 -2.31 14.37
CA GLN A 75 3.95 -1.40 13.82
C GLN A 75 3.32 -0.30 12.95
N LEU A 76 2.01 -0.29 12.74
CA LEU A 76 1.34 0.63 11.82
C LEU A 76 1.57 2.11 12.15
N GLU A 77 1.60 2.48 13.43
CA GLU A 77 1.87 3.86 13.84
C GLU A 77 3.30 4.29 13.52
N ALA A 78 4.28 3.47 13.85
CA ALA A 78 5.69 3.75 13.53
C ALA A 78 5.91 3.79 12.00
N PHE A 79 5.24 2.92 11.26
CA PHE A 79 5.33 2.89 9.82
C PHE A 79 4.66 4.11 9.17
N ARG A 80 3.50 4.55 9.68
CA ARG A 80 2.88 5.83 9.29
C ARG A 80 3.86 6.99 9.47
N ASP A 81 4.49 7.07 10.63
CA ASP A 81 5.41 8.18 10.93
C ASP A 81 6.65 8.15 10.04
N MET A 82 7.15 6.97 9.70
CA MET A 82 8.20 6.80 8.69
C MET A 82 7.71 7.27 7.30
N LEU A 83 6.53 6.87 6.85
CA LEU A 83 5.97 7.31 5.57
C LEU A 83 5.81 8.84 5.53
N LEU A 84 5.33 9.45 6.61
CA LEU A 84 5.23 10.90 6.75
C LEU A 84 6.60 11.59 6.65
N SER A 85 7.64 11.02 7.26
CA SER A 85 9.01 11.55 7.18
C SER A 85 9.60 11.47 5.78
N GLU A 86 9.19 10.49 4.98
CA GLU A 86 9.53 10.37 3.55
C GLU A 86 8.65 11.27 2.65
N GLY A 87 7.70 12.02 3.23
CA GLY A 87 6.82 12.95 2.52
C GLY A 87 5.57 12.31 1.90
N VAL A 88 5.27 11.06 2.22
CA VAL A 88 4.07 10.37 1.71
C VAL A 88 2.81 11.03 2.29
N ARG A 89 1.81 11.25 1.42
CA ARG A 89 0.50 11.83 1.77
C ARG A 89 -0.67 10.90 1.49
N HIS A 90 -0.49 9.89 0.64
CA HIS A 90 -1.54 8.95 0.25
C HIS A 90 -1.07 7.53 0.53
N TRP A 91 -1.79 6.83 1.41
CA TRP A 91 -1.45 5.48 1.85
C TRP A 91 -2.66 4.57 1.84
N ARG A 92 -2.55 3.44 1.14
CA ARG A 92 -3.63 2.48 1.00
C ARG A 92 -3.25 1.13 1.58
N LEU A 93 -4.07 0.63 2.48
CA LEU A 93 -3.88 -0.63 3.18
C LEU A 93 -4.74 -1.74 2.58
N PHE A 94 -4.17 -2.91 2.50
CA PHE A 94 -4.84 -4.14 2.08
C PHE A 94 -4.59 -5.24 3.09
N SER A 95 -5.54 -6.14 3.28
CA SER A 95 -5.26 -7.45 3.85
C SER A 95 -4.66 -8.39 2.81
N ILE A 96 -3.89 -9.37 3.25
CA ILE A 96 -3.33 -10.36 2.34
C ILE A 96 -4.37 -11.43 2.05
N PHE A 97 -4.75 -11.55 0.79
CA PHE A 97 -5.65 -12.60 0.34
C PHE A 97 -4.94 -13.96 0.35
N PRO A 98 -5.56 -15.05 0.87
CA PRO A 98 -4.93 -16.35 1.04
C PRO A 98 -4.80 -17.13 -0.29
N MET A 99 -4.08 -16.55 -1.24
CA MET A 99 -3.77 -17.15 -2.53
C MET A 99 -2.26 -17.16 -2.82
N GLY A 100 -1.82 -18.00 -3.73
CA GLY A 100 -0.41 -18.13 -4.07
C GLY A 100 0.43 -18.53 -2.85
N ARG A 101 1.52 -17.83 -2.57
CA ARG A 101 2.38 -18.09 -1.41
C ARG A 101 1.66 -17.94 -0.08
N ALA A 102 0.76 -16.97 0.03
CA ALA A 102 0.01 -16.71 1.25
C ALA A 102 -0.99 -17.83 1.61
N LYS A 103 -1.34 -18.71 0.67
CA LYS A 103 -2.19 -19.87 0.95
C LYS A 103 -1.57 -20.80 2.00
N ASN A 104 -0.26 -20.98 1.91
CA ASN A 104 0.50 -21.94 2.72
C ASN A 104 1.29 -21.29 3.85
N ASP A 105 1.19 -19.97 4.00
CA ASP A 105 1.88 -19.21 5.04
C ASP A 105 0.88 -18.47 5.95
N PRO A 106 0.50 -19.08 7.08
CA PRO A 106 -0.45 -18.47 8.01
C PRO A 106 0.11 -17.21 8.68
N THR A 107 1.44 -17.01 8.71
CA THR A 107 2.07 -15.82 9.32
C THR A 107 1.78 -14.54 8.54
N LEU A 108 1.41 -14.67 7.27
CA LEU A 108 1.01 -13.54 6.43
C LEU A 108 -0.42 -13.06 6.69
N ARG A 109 -1.21 -13.80 7.47
CA ARG A 109 -2.61 -13.49 7.73
C ARG A 109 -2.76 -12.70 9.02
N MET A 110 -3.81 -11.91 9.09
CA MET A 110 -4.30 -11.30 10.32
C MET A 110 -5.38 -12.18 10.95
N THR A 111 -5.47 -12.15 12.26
CA THR A 111 -6.66 -12.59 12.98
C THR A 111 -7.78 -11.54 12.87
N ASP A 112 -9.03 -11.91 13.18
CA ASP A 112 -10.14 -10.97 13.19
C ASP A 112 -9.92 -9.79 14.16
N ALA A 113 -9.25 -10.04 15.28
CA ALA A 113 -8.89 -9.00 16.24
C ALA A 113 -7.88 -8.01 15.64
N GLN A 114 -6.84 -8.51 14.98
CA GLN A 114 -5.84 -7.69 14.30
C GLN A 114 -6.43 -6.93 13.12
N PHE A 115 -7.36 -7.53 12.39
CA PHE A 115 -8.07 -6.84 11.32
C PHE A 115 -8.89 -5.67 11.85
N ARG A 116 -9.62 -5.84 12.95
CA ARG A 116 -10.34 -4.74 13.61
C ARG A 116 -9.39 -3.67 14.13
N GLU A 117 -8.25 -4.04 14.72
CA GLU A 117 -7.23 -3.10 15.18
C GLU A 117 -6.69 -2.25 14.02
N MET A 118 -6.44 -2.85 12.86
CA MET A 118 -6.05 -2.14 11.65
C MET A 118 -7.16 -1.15 11.19
N LEU A 119 -8.43 -1.55 11.20
CA LEU A 119 -9.53 -0.65 10.83
C LEU A 119 -9.65 0.54 11.81
N GLU A 120 -9.50 0.29 13.11
CA GLU A 120 -9.46 1.34 14.13
C GLU A 120 -8.25 2.27 13.96
N PHE A 121 -7.09 1.74 13.60
CA PHE A 121 -5.92 2.53 13.25
C PHE A 121 -6.21 3.45 12.06
N ILE A 122 -6.82 2.93 10.98
CA ILE A 122 -7.18 3.73 9.80
C ILE A 122 -8.12 4.85 10.21
N ARG A 123 -9.18 4.54 10.96
CA ARG A 123 -10.15 5.52 11.45
C ARG A 123 -9.49 6.67 12.20
N ARG A 124 -8.66 6.35 13.20
CA ARG A 124 -7.93 7.36 13.99
C ARG A 124 -6.98 8.20 13.12
N THR A 125 -6.21 7.56 12.25
CA THR A 125 -5.25 8.24 11.37
C THR A 125 -5.96 9.19 10.40
N ARG A 126 -7.14 8.83 9.89
CA ARG A 126 -7.98 9.72 9.08
C ARG A 126 -8.46 10.95 9.86
N GLN A 127 -8.84 10.77 11.13
CA GLN A 127 -9.25 11.86 12.01
C GLN A 127 -8.09 12.82 12.33
N GLU A 128 -6.85 12.32 12.41
CA GLU A 128 -5.66 13.15 12.59
C GLU A 128 -5.37 14.03 11.38
N GLY A 129 -5.75 13.62 10.17
CA GLY A 129 -5.62 14.40 8.94
C GLY A 129 -4.20 14.65 8.45
N ARG A 130 -3.20 13.92 8.96
CA ARG A 130 -1.78 14.09 8.59
C ARG A 130 -1.40 13.35 7.31
N ILE A 131 -2.09 12.27 7.03
CA ILE A 131 -1.92 11.42 5.85
C ILE A 131 -3.29 10.89 5.43
N GLU A 132 -3.58 10.88 4.15
CA GLU A 132 -4.78 10.25 3.61
C GLU A 132 -4.58 8.74 3.58
N VAL A 133 -5.17 8.07 4.55
CA VAL A 133 -5.12 6.61 4.65
C VAL A 133 -6.47 6.01 4.30
N SER A 134 -6.49 4.90 3.57
CA SER A 134 -7.71 4.17 3.24
C SER A 134 -7.50 2.67 3.22
N TYR A 135 -8.57 1.93 3.53
CA TYR A 135 -8.62 0.49 3.29
C TYR A 135 -9.13 0.22 1.87
N ALA A 136 -8.45 -0.62 1.13
CA ALA A 136 -8.82 -0.93 -0.24
C ALA A 136 -9.11 -2.42 -0.43
N CYS A 137 -10.08 -2.69 -1.28
CA CYS A 137 -10.50 -4.01 -1.75
C CYS A 137 -11.01 -4.97 -0.66
N GLU A 138 -11.87 -5.76 -0.77
CA GLU A 138 -12.50 -6.79 0.06
C GLU A 138 -13.78 -6.34 0.76
N GLY A 139 -14.86 -6.59 0.12
CA GLY A 139 -16.20 -6.65 0.71
C GLY A 139 -16.69 -5.36 1.37
N PHE A 140 -17.88 -5.46 1.84
CA PHE A 140 -18.53 -4.41 2.63
C PHE A 140 -18.15 -4.55 4.11
N LEU A 141 -17.69 -3.46 4.73
CA LEU A 141 -17.14 -3.43 6.08
C LEU A 141 -18.14 -3.00 7.16
N GLY A 142 -19.42 -3.00 6.84
CA GLY A 142 -20.47 -2.63 7.79
C GLY A 142 -20.31 -1.18 8.28
N GLY A 143 -20.30 -0.99 9.61
CA GLY A 143 -20.18 0.33 10.22
C GLY A 143 -18.84 1.04 9.97
N TYR A 144 -17.80 0.32 9.57
CA TYR A 144 -16.51 0.94 9.24
C TYR A 144 -16.45 1.55 7.84
N GLU A 145 -17.41 1.24 6.96
CA GLU A 145 -17.31 1.58 5.53
C GLU A 145 -16.97 3.04 5.27
N ALA A 146 -17.72 3.97 5.84
CA ALA A 146 -17.50 5.41 5.66
C ALA A 146 -16.31 5.97 6.47
N GLU A 147 -15.82 5.22 7.45
CA GLU A 147 -14.74 5.67 8.35
C GLU A 147 -13.33 5.32 7.83
N VAL A 148 -13.24 4.29 6.97
CA VAL A 148 -11.96 3.75 6.49
C VAL A 148 -11.72 3.91 5.00
N ARG A 149 -12.70 4.44 4.25
CA ARG A 149 -12.60 4.77 2.81
C ARG A 149 -13.53 5.92 2.44
N ASP A 150 -13.29 6.52 1.28
CA ASP A 150 -13.99 7.74 0.86
C ASP A 150 -15.29 7.47 0.10
N HIS A 151 -15.53 6.23 -0.30
CA HIS A 151 -16.72 5.80 -1.05
C HIS A 151 -17.03 4.34 -0.72
N PHE A 152 -18.28 3.95 -0.91
CA PHE A 152 -18.69 2.56 -0.75
C PHE A 152 -17.88 1.64 -1.65
N TYR A 153 -17.60 0.45 -1.12
CA TYR A 153 -16.88 -0.57 -1.87
C TYR A 153 -17.54 -0.83 -3.21
N GLN A 154 -16.76 -0.65 -4.27
CA GLN A 154 -17.14 -0.95 -5.62
C GLN A 154 -15.95 -1.48 -6.40
N CYS A 155 -15.98 -2.76 -6.74
CA CYS A 155 -14.91 -3.34 -7.53
C CYS A 155 -15.02 -2.88 -8.99
N ALA A 156 -14.01 -2.16 -9.46
CA ALA A 156 -13.93 -1.67 -10.84
C ALA A 156 -13.24 -2.65 -11.81
N ALA A 157 -12.85 -3.84 -11.32
CA ALA A 157 -12.20 -4.87 -12.14
C ALA A 157 -13.14 -5.33 -13.27
N GLY A 158 -12.65 -5.29 -14.50
CA GLY A 158 -13.44 -5.61 -15.70
C GLY A 158 -14.38 -4.53 -16.17
N VAL A 159 -14.56 -3.43 -15.42
CA VAL A 159 -15.39 -2.27 -15.81
C VAL A 159 -14.53 -1.11 -16.28
N SER A 160 -13.65 -0.60 -15.41
CA SER A 160 -12.76 0.52 -15.73
C SER A 160 -11.28 0.21 -15.46
N VAL A 161 -10.99 -0.98 -14.91
CA VAL A 161 -9.63 -1.44 -14.60
C VAL A 161 -9.39 -2.78 -15.28
N ALA A 162 -8.28 -2.87 -16.02
CA ALA A 162 -7.79 -4.11 -16.61
C ALA A 162 -6.35 -4.37 -16.15
N SER A 163 -5.98 -5.64 -16.01
CA SER A 163 -4.61 -6.06 -15.70
C SER A 163 -4.07 -6.90 -16.85
N ILE A 164 -2.91 -6.52 -17.37
CA ILE A 164 -2.17 -7.29 -18.36
C ILE A 164 -1.01 -7.97 -17.63
N ARG A 165 -0.94 -9.29 -17.75
CA ARG A 165 0.22 -10.06 -17.26
C ARG A 165 1.12 -10.41 -18.44
N VAL A 166 2.39 -10.24 -18.22
CA VAL A 166 3.46 -10.63 -19.17
C VAL A 166 4.05 -11.94 -18.69
#